data_b7bd53a6daaeb3a071b01ca4cee7a4de
#
_entry.id   b7bd53a6daaeb3a071b01ca4cee7a4de
#
_cell.length_a   1.000
_cell.length_b   1.000
_cell.length_c   1.000
_cell.angle_alpha   90.00
_cell.angle_beta   90.00
_cell.angle_gamma   90.00
#
_symmetry.space_group_name_H-M   'P 1'
#
loop_
_entity.id
_entity.type
_entity.pdbx_description
1 polymer ?
#
loop_
_entity_poly.entity_id
_entity_poly.type
_entity_poly.pdbx_seq_one_letter_code
_entity_poly.pdbx_strand_id
1 'polypeptide(L)'
;MSELAGKTVLVVGANGAFGTEFCNQLMAAGVNVIGTARSAESSTRLVAELAERLLLDLESSESITTLATYLQAGTTPIDGVVLASGVVAFGQISETPAAILKKLFDVNALGQISLVSQLIPKLITSVEAGRDPFVVSISGVIAESPMAGLAAYSASKTALHGYATAAAKELRRQGIRWLDTRPGHTESGLASRAIFGQAPNFGAGLEVSNVVSRIIKGITDGEKDLPSTSF
;
A
#
# COMPACT_ATOMS: atom_id res chain seq x y z
N MET A 1 -16.29 -7.15 14.83
CA MET A 1 -15.56 -5.96 14.32
C MET A 1 -14.22 -5.91 15.04
N SER A 2 -13.14 -5.79 14.30
CA SER A 2 -11.79 -5.66 14.86
C SER A 2 -11.61 -4.23 15.36
N GLU A 3 -11.22 -4.05 16.63
CA GLU A 3 -10.91 -2.72 17.16
C GLU A 3 -9.52 -2.28 16.70
N LEU A 4 -9.38 -1.05 16.23
CA LEU A 4 -8.10 -0.52 15.76
C LEU A 4 -7.33 0.24 16.84
N ALA A 5 -8.02 0.76 17.84
CA ALA A 5 -7.39 1.51 18.93
C ALA A 5 -6.26 0.71 19.62
N GLY A 6 -5.13 1.34 19.86
CA GLY A 6 -3.95 0.71 20.45
C GLY A 6 -3.18 -0.26 19.55
N LYS A 7 -3.60 -0.46 18.29
CA LYS A 7 -2.79 -1.17 17.30
C LYS A 7 -1.64 -0.30 16.78
N THR A 8 -0.60 -0.94 16.25
CA THR A 8 0.49 -0.26 15.55
C THR A 8 0.45 -0.63 14.08
N VAL A 9 0.39 0.36 13.20
CA VAL A 9 0.25 0.18 11.75
C VAL A 9 1.38 0.88 11.00
N LEU A 10 2.07 0.13 10.15
CA LEU A 10 3.04 0.65 9.20
C LEU A 10 2.32 1.14 7.94
N VAL A 11 2.44 2.42 7.60
CA VAL A 11 1.92 3.01 6.36
C VAL A 11 3.08 3.26 5.40
N VAL A 12 3.14 2.47 4.33
CA VAL A 12 4.15 2.57 3.28
C VAL A 12 3.76 3.65 2.28
N GLY A 13 4.61 4.68 2.11
CA GLY A 13 4.28 5.84 1.29
C GLY A 13 3.36 6.85 1.98
N ALA A 14 3.55 7.02 3.28
CA ALA A 14 2.75 7.88 4.15
C ALA A 14 2.73 9.38 3.76
N ASN A 15 3.64 9.81 2.88
CA ASN A 15 3.71 11.17 2.34
C ASN A 15 2.94 11.38 1.03
N GLY A 16 2.30 10.34 0.49
CA GLY A 16 1.39 10.41 -0.66
C GLY A 16 -0.05 10.71 -0.23
N ALA A 17 -0.96 11.04 -1.17
CA ALA A 17 -2.34 11.40 -0.83
C ALA A 17 -3.05 10.28 -0.04
N PHE A 18 -3.03 9.05 -0.52
CA PHE A 18 -3.57 7.91 0.22
C PHE A 18 -2.87 7.71 1.57
N GLY A 19 -1.52 7.72 1.57
CA GLY A 19 -0.74 7.48 2.77
C GLY A 19 -1.01 8.52 3.87
N THR A 20 -1.07 9.81 3.51
CA THR A 20 -1.41 10.90 4.44
C THR A 20 -2.81 10.70 5.02
N GLU A 21 -3.77 10.38 4.17
CA GLU A 21 -5.16 10.18 4.63
C GLU A 21 -5.30 8.94 5.51
N PHE A 22 -4.63 7.83 5.19
CA PHE A 22 -4.55 6.68 6.10
C PHE A 22 -3.95 7.06 7.45
N CYS A 23 -2.85 7.83 7.47
CA CYS A 23 -2.25 8.29 8.72
C CYS A 23 -3.26 9.09 9.55
N ASN A 24 -3.94 10.06 8.94
CA ASN A 24 -4.91 10.91 9.64
C ASN A 24 -6.07 10.10 10.23
N GLN A 25 -6.71 9.25 9.43
CA GLN A 25 -7.88 8.48 9.88
C GLN A 25 -7.50 7.39 10.89
N LEU A 26 -6.35 6.72 10.70
CA LEU A 26 -5.88 5.71 11.65
C LEU A 26 -5.50 6.34 13.00
N MET A 27 -4.79 7.46 13.00
CA MET A 27 -4.47 8.18 14.25
C MET A 27 -5.73 8.69 14.95
N ALA A 28 -6.71 9.21 14.20
CA ALA A 28 -8.00 9.60 14.77
C ALA A 28 -8.77 8.41 15.39
N ALA A 29 -8.52 7.19 14.91
CA ALA A 29 -9.04 5.94 15.49
C ALA A 29 -8.18 5.38 16.64
N GLY A 30 -7.18 6.13 17.14
CA GLY A 30 -6.33 5.71 18.25
C GLY A 30 -5.23 4.71 17.88
N VAL A 31 -4.84 4.64 16.61
CA VAL A 31 -3.75 3.78 16.12
C VAL A 31 -2.40 4.48 16.26
N ASN A 32 -1.37 3.74 16.67
CA ASN A 32 0.02 4.18 16.59
C ASN A 32 0.51 4.00 15.16
N VAL A 33 0.72 5.08 14.43
CA VAL A 33 1.10 5.01 13.01
C VAL A 33 2.59 5.22 12.83
N ILE A 34 3.25 4.25 12.16
CA ILE A 34 4.61 4.37 11.66
C ILE A 34 4.51 4.71 10.17
N GLY A 35 5.07 5.83 9.76
CA GLY A 35 5.00 6.29 8.38
C GLY A 35 6.33 6.18 7.64
N THR A 36 6.30 5.75 6.36
CA THR A 36 7.50 5.76 5.54
C THR A 36 7.44 6.78 4.40
N ALA A 37 8.60 7.31 4.05
CA ALA A 37 8.84 8.09 2.85
C ALA A 37 10.11 7.61 2.14
N ARG A 38 10.22 7.85 0.81
CA ARG A 38 11.33 7.31 0.02
C ARG A 38 12.69 7.94 0.37
N SER A 39 12.73 9.20 0.75
CA SER A 39 13.96 9.96 0.99
C SER A 39 13.80 10.96 2.12
N ALA A 40 14.90 11.48 2.63
CA ALA A 40 14.90 12.54 3.63
C ALA A 40 14.11 13.79 3.16
N GLU A 41 14.24 14.17 1.89
CA GLU A 41 13.46 15.27 1.31
C GLU A 41 11.94 14.96 1.35
N SER A 42 11.52 13.78 0.90
CA SER A 42 10.12 13.41 0.89
C SER A 42 9.54 13.18 2.30
N SER A 43 10.39 12.86 3.29
CA SER A 43 9.99 12.70 4.69
C SER A 43 9.51 13.99 5.35
N THR A 44 9.89 15.15 4.82
CA THR A 44 9.41 16.46 5.31
C THR A 44 7.90 16.65 5.13
N ARG A 45 7.28 15.87 4.24
CA ARG A 45 5.83 15.89 3.99
C ARG A 45 5.05 14.84 4.82
N LEU A 46 5.73 14.09 5.67
CA LEU A 46 5.06 13.19 6.60
C LEU A 46 4.31 13.98 7.67
N VAL A 47 3.17 13.48 8.07
CA VAL A 47 2.36 14.04 9.15
C VAL A 47 3.19 14.16 10.43
N ALA A 48 3.01 15.25 11.17
CA ALA A 48 3.87 15.57 12.33
C ALA A 48 3.69 14.59 13.50
N GLU A 49 2.51 14.10 13.69
CA GLU A 49 2.05 13.33 14.85
C GLU A 49 2.30 11.82 14.73
N LEU A 50 2.98 11.36 13.68
CA LEU A 50 3.35 9.95 13.53
C LEU A 50 4.20 9.47 14.71
N ALA A 51 3.92 8.25 15.19
CA ALA A 51 4.68 7.61 16.24
C ALA A 51 6.15 7.43 15.83
N GLU A 52 6.38 7.14 14.54
CA GLU A 52 7.72 7.01 13.98
C GLU A 52 7.73 7.36 12.48
N ARG A 53 8.86 7.89 12.00
CA ARG A 53 9.09 8.28 10.60
C ARG A 53 10.33 7.57 10.08
N LEU A 54 10.17 6.72 9.08
CA LEU A 54 11.22 5.88 8.54
C LEU A 54 11.43 6.12 7.04
N LEU A 55 12.60 5.76 6.55
CA LEU A 55 12.90 5.82 5.12
C LEU A 55 12.71 4.45 4.50
N LEU A 56 12.11 4.41 3.30
CA LEU A 56 11.94 3.21 2.51
C LEU A 56 11.93 3.54 1.03
N ASP A 57 12.93 3.08 0.32
CA ASP A 57 12.94 3.04 -1.14
C ASP A 57 12.58 1.63 -1.63
N LEU A 58 11.40 1.50 -2.25
CA LEU A 58 10.92 0.22 -2.79
C LEU A 58 11.69 -0.24 -4.04
N GLU A 59 12.51 0.61 -4.65
CA GLU A 59 13.42 0.25 -5.75
C GLU A 59 14.74 -0.35 -5.23
N SER A 60 15.01 -0.28 -3.92
CA SER A 60 16.24 -0.75 -3.28
C SER A 60 15.98 -1.93 -2.35
N SER A 61 16.50 -3.10 -2.71
CA SER A 61 16.44 -4.29 -1.86
C SER A 61 17.14 -4.10 -0.51
N GLU A 62 18.23 -3.30 -0.49
CA GLU A 62 18.95 -2.95 0.73
C GLU A 62 18.08 -2.09 1.66
N SER A 63 17.40 -1.07 1.12
CA SER A 63 16.50 -0.23 1.89
C SER A 63 15.35 -1.04 2.50
N ILE A 64 14.77 -1.96 1.71
CA ILE A 64 13.69 -2.85 2.18
C ILE A 64 14.19 -3.74 3.32
N THR A 65 15.35 -4.38 3.15
CA THR A 65 15.92 -5.27 4.16
C THR A 65 16.32 -4.50 5.43
N THR A 66 16.87 -3.30 5.30
CA THR A 66 17.22 -2.43 6.43
C THR A 66 15.99 -2.09 7.25
N LEU A 67 14.90 -1.64 6.61
CA LEU A 67 13.65 -1.34 7.29
C LEU A 67 13.05 -2.58 7.96
N ALA A 68 12.98 -3.71 7.25
CA ALA A 68 12.43 -4.95 7.79
C ALA A 68 13.22 -5.43 9.01
N THR A 69 14.55 -5.41 8.94
CA THR A 69 15.44 -5.78 10.05
C THR A 69 15.24 -4.86 11.26
N TYR A 70 15.17 -3.55 11.03
CA TYR A 70 14.90 -2.57 12.08
C TYR A 70 13.57 -2.85 12.80
N LEU A 71 12.49 -3.06 12.06
CA LEU A 71 11.17 -3.34 12.64
C LEU A 71 11.12 -4.69 13.35
N GLN A 72 11.83 -5.70 12.84
CA GLN A 72 11.92 -7.02 13.48
C GLN A 72 12.68 -6.97 14.82
N ALA A 73 13.76 -6.20 14.90
CA ALA A 73 14.55 -6.04 16.12
C ALA A 73 13.83 -5.21 17.20
N GLY A 74 12.92 -4.34 16.80
CA GLY A 74 12.14 -3.52 17.73
C GLY A 74 11.16 -4.34 18.57
N THR A 75 10.88 -3.87 19.81
CA THR A 75 9.90 -4.50 20.70
C THR A 75 8.45 -4.12 20.38
N THR A 76 8.23 -3.03 19.65
CA THR A 76 6.89 -2.57 19.24
C THR A 76 6.25 -3.60 18.33
N PRO A 77 5.04 -4.10 18.63
CA PRO A 77 4.31 -4.98 17.72
C PRO A 77 3.93 -4.24 16.44
N ILE A 78 3.82 -4.96 15.33
CA ILE A 78 3.24 -4.46 14.07
C ILE A 78 1.96 -5.24 13.83
N ASP A 79 0.83 -4.53 13.91
CA ASP A 79 -0.50 -5.12 13.78
C ASP A 79 -1.11 -4.90 12.40
N GLY A 80 -0.51 -4.03 11.60
CA GLY A 80 -0.97 -3.78 10.26
C GLY A 80 0.11 -3.21 9.35
N VAL A 81 0.00 -3.53 8.07
CA VAL A 81 0.82 -2.94 7.00
C VAL A 81 -0.11 -2.42 5.92
N VAL A 82 -0.06 -1.12 5.62
CA VAL A 82 -0.82 -0.48 4.55
C VAL A 82 0.14 -0.09 3.42
N LEU A 83 -0.03 -0.69 2.25
CA LEU A 83 0.79 -0.47 1.07
C LEU A 83 0.18 0.66 0.22
N ALA A 84 0.42 1.92 0.61
CA ALA A 84 -0.14 3.11 -0.04
C ALA A 84 0.79 3.76 -1.09
N SER A 85 1.93 3.13 -1.38
CA SER A 85 2.86 3.59 -2.43
C SER A 85 2.43 3.14 -3.82
N GLY A 86 2.72 3.97 -4.82
CA GLY A 86 2.54 3.59 -6.21
C GLY A 86 3.00 4.68 -7.16
N VAL A 87 3.34 4.26 -8.37
CA VAL A 87 3.67 5.13 -9.51
C VAL A 87 2.86 4.71 -10.72
N VAL A 88 2.58 5.64 -11.63
CA VAL A 88 1.84 5.40 -12.87
C VAL A 88 2.65 5.86 -14.07
N ALA A 89 2.45 5.20 -15.19
CA ALA A 89 2.96 5.61 -16.50
C ALA A 89 1.88 5.44 -17.56
N PHE A 90 1.87 6.34 -18.53
CA PHE A 90 0.96 6.34 -19.66
C PHE A 90 1.76 6.23 -20.96
N GLY A 91 1.22 5.55 -21.95
CA GLY A 91 1.84 5.43 -23.27
C GLY A 91 1.55 4.09 -23.94
N GLN A 92 1.86 4.04 -25.23
CA GLN A 92 1.73 2.81 -26.01
C GLN A 92 2.84 1.82 -25.63
N ILE A 93 2.59 0.54 -25.88
CA ILE A 93 3.55 -0.54 -25.57
C ILE A 93 4.88 -0.37 -26.30
N SER A 94 4.85 0.17 -27.53
CA SER A 94 6.03 0.43 -28.36
C SER A 94 6.87 1.62 -27.88
N GLU A 95 6.32 2.48 -27.02
CA GLU A 95 6.94 3.73 -26.59
C GLU A 95 7.44 3.66 -25.14
N THR A 96 6.98 2.68 -24.37
CA THR A 96 7.32 2.56 -22.93
C THR A 96 8.77 2.06 -22.77
N PRO A 97 9.68 2.90 -22.23
CA PRO A 97 11.06 2.48 -22.02
C PRO A 97 11.19 1.35 -21.00
N ALA A 98 12.17 0.46 -21.20
CA ALA A 98 12.43 -0.66 -20.26
C ALA A 98 12.68 -0.18 -18.82
N ALA A 99 13.32 0.98 -18.62
CA ALA A 99 13.54 1.56 -17.30
C ALA A 99 12.22 1.96 -16.61
N ILE A 100 11.25 2.45 -17.36
CA ILE A 100 9.91 2.79 -16.83
C ILE A 100 9.14 1.51 -16.47
N LEU A 101 9.21 0.48 -17.33
CA LEU A 101 8.61 -0.82 -17.04
C LEU A 101 9.21 -1.40 -15.75
N LYS A 102 10.53 -1.42 -15.63
CA LYS A 102 11.22 -1.87 -14.41
C LYS A 102 10.73 -1.12 -13.18
N LYS A 103 10.71 0.22 -13.24
CA LYS A 103 10.30 1.06 -12.11
C LYS A 103 8.84 0.81 -11.69
N LEU A 104 7.91 0.63 -12.65
CA LEU A 104 6.53 0.26 -12.35
C LEU A 104 6.45 -1.04 -11.57
N PHE A 105 7.20 -2.07 -11.97
CA PHE A 105 7.21 -3.35 -11.27
C PHE A 105 7.89 -3.27 -9.91
N ASP A 106 9.03 -2.60 -9.82
CA ASP A 106 9.77 -2.44 -8.56
C ASP A 106 8.89 -1.76 -7.49
N VAL A 107 8.26 -0.63 -7.83
CA VAL A 107 7.49 0.17 -6.86
C VAL A 107 6.11 -0.42 -6.60
N ASN A 108 5.39 -0.83 -7.66
CA ASN A 108 3.98 -1.22 -7.52
C ASN A 108 3.78 -2.68 -7.08
N ALA A 109 4.80 -3.55 -7.26
CA ALA A 109 4.71 -4.97 -6.94
C ALA A 109 5.92 -5.48 -6.15
N LEU A 110 7.08 -5.61 -6.77
CA LEU A 110 8.22 -6.36 -6.23
C LEU A 110 8.69 -5.84 -4.88
N GLY A 111 8.85 -4.52 -4.74
CA GLY A 111 9.30 -3.91 -3.48
C GLY A 111 8.27 -4.10 -2.36
N GLN A 112 6.98 -3.94 -2.67
CA GLN A 112 5.90 -4.16 -1.70
C GLN A 112 5.82 -5.62 -1.27
N ILE A 113 5.88 -6.55 -2.21
CA ILE A 113 5.90 -7.99 -1.97
C ILE A 113 7.10 -8.38 -1.09
N SER A 114 8.29 -7.90 -1.46
CA SER A 114 9.53 -8.17 -0.71
C SER A 114 9.45 -7.65 0.72
N LEU A 115 8.93 -6.44 0.92
CA LEU A 115 8.77 -5.87 2.26
C LEU A 115 7.82 -6.72 3.11
N VAL A 116 6.62 -7.03 2.60
CA VAL A 116 5.65 -7.82 3.37
C VAL A 116 6.21 -9.20 3.68
N SER A 117 6.84 -9.88 2.71
CA SER A 117 7.44 -11.20 2.92
C SER A 117 8.45 -11.19 4.07
N GLN A 118 9.26 -10.13 4.17
CA GLN A 118 10.23 -9.97 5.27
C GLN A 118 9.56 -9.60 6.61
N LEU A 119 8.37 -8.99 6.59
CA LEU A 119 7.65 -8.61 7.81
C LEU A 119 6.73 -9.72 8.36
N ILE A 120 6.54 -10.83 7.65
CA ILE A 120 5.70 -11.95 8.13
C ILE A 120 6.11 -12.43 9.52
N PRO A 121 7.40 -12.65 9.86
CA PRO A 121 7.76 -13.06 11.22
C PRO A 121 7.30 -12.06 12.29
N LYS A 122 7.36 -10.76 11.98
CA LYS A 122 6.90 -9.71 12.89
C LYS A 122 5.37 -9.69 13.05
N LEU A 123 4.62 -9.94 11.99
CA LEU A 123 3.17 -10.07 12.06
C LEU A 123 2.75 -11.33 12.83
N ILE A 124 3.50 -12.43 12.73
CA ILE A 124 3.25 -13.65 13.51
C ILE A 124 3.39 -13.37 15.02
N THR A 125 4.38 -12.57 15.46
CA THR A 125 4.48 -12.20 16.88
C THR A 125 3.24 -11.44 17.37
N SER A 126 2.58 -10.68 16.51
CA SER A 126 1.29 -10.04 16.85
C SER A 126 0.16 -11.06 16.97
N VAL A 127 0.13 -12.11 16.13
CA VAL A 127 -0.83 -13.22 16.27
C VAL A 127 -0.62 -13.94 17.61
N GLU A 128 0.63 -14.28 17.95
CA GLU A 128 1.00 -14.95 19.20
C GLU A 128 0.62 -14.13 20.44
N ALA A 129 0.62 -12.80 20.31
CA ALA A 129 0.14 -11.87 21.34
C ALA A 129 -1.39 -11.71 21.38
N GLY A 130 -2.14 -12.52 20.62
CA GLY A 130 -3.61 -12.46 20.55
C GLY A 130 -4.16 -11.26 19.78
N ARG A 131 -3.32 -10.59 18.98
CA ARG A 131 -3.70 -9.44 18.16
C ARG A 131 -4.10 -9.95 16.76
N ASP A 132 -4.98 -9.25 16.08
CA ASP A 132 -5.49 -9.62 14.75
C ASP A 132 -4.77 -8.78 13.67
N PRO A 133 -3.58 -9.21 13.19
CA PRO A 133 -2.78 -8.44 12.25
C PRO A 133 -3.32 -8.53 10.82
N PHE A 134 -3.04 -7.47 10.04
CA PHE A 134 -3.52 -7.36 8.67
C PHE A 134 -2.51 -6.72 7.72
N VAL A 135 -2.67 -7.02 6.43
CA VAL A 135 -2.03 -6.33 5.31
C VAL A 135 -3.11 -5.74 4.42
N VAL A 136 -2.90 -4.50 3.97
CA VAL A 136 -3.75 -3.85 2.95
C VAL A 136 -2.92 -3.54 1.74
N SER A 137 -3.37 -3.97 0.56
CA SER A 137 -2.81 -3.56 -0.73
C SER A 137 -3.81 -2.77 -1.55
N ILE A 138 -3.31 -1.82 -2.35
CA ILE A 138 -4.10 -1.02 -3.29
C ILE A 138 -3.65 -1.39 -4.69
N SER A 139 -4.26 -2.41 -5.27
CA SER A 139 -4.01 -2.80 -6.66
C SER A 139 -4.81 -1.96 -7.66
N GLY A 140 -5.96 -1.40 -7.22
CA GLY A 140 -6.79 -0.51 -8.04
C GLY A 140 -7.58 -1.22 -9.14
N VAL A 141 -8.62 -0.56 -9.66
CA VAL A 141 -9.48 -1.08 -10.72
C VAL A 141 -8.71 -1.53 -11.96
N ILE A 142 -7.55 -0.94 -12.21
CA ILE A 142 -6.70 -1.28 -13.35
C ILE A 142 -6.18 -2.73 -13.32
N ALA A 143 -6.16 -3.37 -12.14
CA ALA A 143 -5.83 -4.78 -12.00
C ALA A 143 -7.00 -5.70 -12.41
N GLU A 144 -8.24 -5.20 -12.34
CA GLU A 144 -9.46 -5.91 -12.80
C GLU A 144 -9.74 -5.64 -14.28
N SER A 145 -9.54 -4.40 -14.71
CA SER A 145 -9.90 -3.91 -16.03
C SER A 145 -8.71 -3.17 -16.67
N PRO A 146 -7.74 -3.90 -17.23
CA PRO A 146 -6.60 -3.32 -17.93
C PRO A 146 -7.03 -2.41 -19.08
N MET A 147 -6.35 -1.27 -19.26
CA MET A 147 -6.70 -0.25 -20.26
C MET A 147 -5.60 -0.05 -21.30
N ALA A 148 -6.00 0.26 -22.53
CA ALA A 148 -5.07 0.72 -23.56
C ALA A 148 -4.33 1.99 -23.10
N GLY A 149 -3.05 2.12 -23.44
CA GLY A 149 -2.21 3.22 -22.98
C GLY A 149 -1.73 3.10 -21.52
N LEU A 150 -2.12 2.05 -20.82
CA LEU A 150 -1.74 1.74 -19.43
C LEU A 150 -1.24 0.30 -19.26
N ALA A 151 -0.82 -0.36 -20.35
CA ALA A 151 -0.51 -1.79 -20.33
C ALA A 151 0.55 -2.15 -19.28
N ALA A 152 1.65 -1.40 -19.20
CA ALA A 152 2.73 -1.64 -18.24
C ALA A 152 2.27 -1.39 -16.78
N TYR A 153 1.50 -0.34 -16.55
CA TYR A 153 0.92 -0.03 -15.25
C TYR A 153 -0.09 -1.09 -14.83
N SER A 154 -1.01 -1.47 -15.73
CA SER A 154 -1.97 -2.56 -15.49
C SER A 154 -1.27 -3.84 -15.09
N ALA A 155 -0.23 -4.24 -15.84
CA ALA A 155 0.54 -5.46 -15.55
C ALA A 155 1.18 -5.41 -14.15
N SER A 156 1.77 -4.27 -13.75
CA SER A 156 2.37 -4.12 -12.42
C SER A 156 1.35 -4.23 -11.29
N LYS A 157 0.16 -3.66 -11.47
CA LYS A 157 -0.93 -3.73 -10.48
C LYS A 157 -1.60 -5.10 -10.44
N THR A 158 -1.76 -5.76 -11.59
CA THR A 158 -2.23 -7.16 -11.67
C THR A 158 -1.26 -8.11 -10.98
N ALA A 159 0.06 -7.88 -11.08
CA ALA A 159 1.05 -8.67 -10.36
C ALA A 159 0.86 -8.58 -8.84
N LEU A 160 0.65 -7.37 -8.30
CA LEU A 160 0.36 -7.17 -6.88
C LEU A 160 -0.96 -7.86 -6.47
N HIS A 161 -2.02 -7.69 -7.26
CA HIS A 161 -3.32 -8.32 -7.03
C HIS A 161 -3.24 -9.85 -7.02
N GLY A 162 -2.57 -10.44 -8.02
CA GLY A 162 -2.39 -11.88 -8.10
C GLY A 162 -1.62 -12.44 -6.90
N TYR A 163 -0.55 -11.75 -6.49
CA TYR A 163 0.20 -12.10 -5.29
C TYR A 163 -0.67 -11.99 -4.02
N ALA A 164 -1.36 -10.87 -3.83
CA ALA A 164 -2.23 -10.63 -2.67
C ALA A 164 -3.31 -11.72 -2.54
N THR A 165 -3.92 -12.12 -3.66
CA THR A 165 -4.93 -13.17 -3.71
C THR A 165 -4.40 -14.53 -3.25
N ALA A 166 -3.18 -14.91 -3.63
CA ALA A 166 -2.53 -16.14 -3.19
C ALA A 166 -2.08 -16.04 -1.73
N ALA A 167 -1.38 -14.96 -1.38
CA ALA A 167 -0.85 -14.69 -0.04
C ALA A 167 -1.97 -14.65 1.02
N ALA A 168 -3.13 -14.07 0.70
CA ALA A 168 -4.29 -14.05 1.60
C ALA A 168 -4.74 -15.46 2.03
N LYS A 169 -4.64 -16.46 1.12
CA LYS A 169 -5.00 -17.86 1.42
C LYS A 169 -3.96 -18.54 2.31
N GLU A 170 -2.68 -18.25 2.10
CA GLU A 170 -1.57 -18.81 2.88
C GLU A 170 -1.54 -18.20 4.29
N LEU A 171 -1.58 -16.87 4.39
CA LEU A 171 -1.46 -16.12 5.63
C LEU A 171 -2.67 -16.29 6.56
N ARG A 172 -3.85 -16.53 6.02
CA ARG A 172 -5.05 -16.84 6.82
C ARG A 172 -4.82 -18.04 7.74
N ARG A 173 -4.06 -19.04 7.31
CA ARG A 173 -3.72 -20.20 8.15
C ARG A 173 -2.79 -19.86 9.29
N GLN A 174 -2.09 -18.73 9.17
CA GLN A 174 -1.18 -18.17 10.17
C GLN A 174 -1.82 -17.07 11.02
N GLY A 175 -3.12 -16.81 10.86
CA GLY A 175 -3.85 -15.78 11.60
C GLY A 175 -3.63 -14.35 11.09
N ILE A 176 -3.04 -14.16 9.92
CA ILE A 176 -2.81 -12.84 9.31
C ILE A 176 -3.83 -12.64 8.18
N ARG A 177 -4.52 -11.50 8.20
CA ARG A 177 -5.47 -11.12 7.15
C ARG A 177 -4.78 -10.32 6.04
N TRP A 178 -5.20 -10.51 4.80
CA TRP A 178 -4.82 -9.64 3.68
C TRP A 178 -6.07 -9.13 2.99
N LEU A 179 -6.21 -7.80 2.89
CA LEU A 179 -7.28 -7.11 2.21
C LEU A 179 -6.69 -6.43 0.97
N ASP A 180 -6.98 -6.96 -0.21
CA ASP A 180 -6.64 -6.28 -1.47
C ASP A 180 -7.79 -5.37 -1.91
N THR A 181 -7.46 -4.15 -2.32
CA THR A 181 -8.45 -3.11 -2.62
C THR A 181 -8.24 -2.57 -4.02
N ARG A 182 -9.35 -2.40 -4.75
CA ARG A 182 -9.31 -2.01 -6.16
C ARG A 182 -10.20 -0.79 -6.44
N PRO A 183 -9.95 0.35 -5.76
CA PRO A 183 -10.69 1.57 -6.02
C PRO A 183 -10.54 2.02 -7.48
N GLY A 184 -11.55 2.69 -8.00
CA GLY A 184 -11.55 3.38 -9.28
C GLY A 184 -10.59 4.57 -9.32
N HIS A 185 -10.65 5.35 -10.40
CA HIS A 185 -9.91 6.60 -10.46
C HIS A 185 -10.23 7.45 -9.22
N THR A 186 -9.16 7.91 -8.55
CA THR A 186 -9.25 8.66 -7.29
C THR A 186 -8.40 9.92 -7.42
N GLU A 187 -8.91 11.05 -6.92
CA GLU A 187 -8.29 12.38 -6.99
C GLU A 187 -7.05 12.52 -6.07
N SER A 188 -6.13 11.59 -6.21
CA SER A 188 -4.90 11.52 -5.41
C SER A 188 -3.74 12.32 -5.99
N GLY A 189 -3.92 12.91 -7.18
CA GLY A 189 -2.86 13.55 -7.94
C GLY A 189 -1.81 12.58 -8.51
N LEU A 190 -2.05 11.26 -8.47
CA LEU A 190 -1.12 10.27 -9.01
C LEU A 190 -0.95 10.45 -10.52
N ALA A 191 -2.05 10.67 -11.24
CA ALA A 191 -2.06 10.82 -12.68
C ALA A 191 -1.25 12.05 -13.15
N SER A 192 -1.28 13.15 -12.41
CA SER A 192 -0.49 14.36 -12.73
C SER A 192 1.00 14.21 -12.42
N ARG A 193 1.40 13.20 -11.67
CA ARG A 193 2.78 12.86 -11.33
C ARG A 193 3.26 11.59 -12.03
N ALA A 194 2.73 11.31 -13.21
CA ALA A 194 3.15 10.15 -14.00
C ALA A 194 4.67 10.14 -14.22
N ILE A 195 5.29 8.97 -14.09
CA ILE A 195 6.74 8.81 -14.32
C ILE A 195 7.10 8.75 -15.80
N PHE A 196 6.10 8.60 -16.68
CA PHE A 196 6.22 8.63 -18.14
C PHE A 196 4.85 8.90 -18.77
N GLY A 197 4.84 9.63 -19.89
CA GLY A 197 3.64 9.97 -20.64
C GLY A 197 2.71 10.94 -19.92
N GLN A 198 1.53 11.12 -20.44
CA GLN A 198 0.50 12.02 -19.91
C GLN A 198 -0.81 11.28 -19.70
N ALA A 199 -1.47 11.58 -18.61
CA ALA A 199 -2.77 11.02 -18.29
C ALA A 199 -3.83 11.46 -19.33
N PRO A 200 -4.68 10.54 -19.77
CA PRO A 200 -5.91 10.94 -20.48
C PRO A 200 -6.86 11.63 -19.49
N ASN A 201 -7.91 12.23 -20.02
CA ASN A 201 -8.98 12.75 -19.17
C ASN A 201 -9.83 11.58 -18.65
N PHE A 202 -9.72 11.30 -17.35
CA PHE A 202 -10.52 10.25 -16.66
C PHE A 202 -11.89 10.75 -16.18
N GLY A 203 -12.19 12.06 -16.30
CA GLY A 203 -13.34 12.66 -15.64
C GLY A 203 -13.13 12.81 -14.13
N ALA A 204 -14.21 13.08 -13.39
CA ALA A 204 -14.16 13.20 -11.94
C ALA A 204 -13.89 11.84 -11.28
N GLY A 205 -12.93 11.81 -10.38
CA GLY A 205 -12.57 10.62 -9.62
C GLY A 205 -13.26 10.56 -8.24
N LEU A 206 -12.96 9.50 -7.53
CA LEU A 206 -13.39 9.33 -6.14
C LEU A 206 -12.56 10.24 -5.22
N GLU A 207 -13.17 10.72 -4.14
CA GLU A 207 -12.46 11.44 -3.09
C GLU A 207 -11.57 10.48 -2.27
N VAL A 208 -10.32 10.87 -2.04
CA VAL A 208 -9.34 10.07 -1.29
C VAL A 208 -9.87 9.69 0.10
N SER A 209 -10.47 10.64 0.81
CA SER A 209 -11.01 10.44 2.15
C SER A 209 -12.09 9.35 2.19
N ASN A 210 -13.00 9.34 1.21
CA ASN A 210 -14.07 8.34 1.12
C ASN A 210 -13.50 6.94 0.83
N VAL A 211 -12.54 6.85 -0.08
CA VAL A 211 -11.87 5.59 -0.41
C VAL A 211 -11.14 5.03 0.80
N VAL A 212 -10.37 5.85 1.52
CA VAL A 212 -9.65 5.43 2.72
C VAL A 212 -10.61 5.01 3.83
N SER A 213 -11.68 5.78 4.07
CA SER A 213 -12.73 5.42 5.05
C SER A 213 -13.35 4.08 4.72
N ARG A 214 -13.63 3.80 3.43
CA ARG A 214 -14.17 2.51 2.98
C ARG A 214 -13.19 1.35 3.24
N ILE A 215 -11.90 1.58 2.99
CA ILE A 215 -10.87 0.56 3.25
C ILE A 215 -10.73 0.30 4.76
N ILE A 216 -10.67 1.34 5.59
CA ILE A 216 -10.60 1.21 7.05
C ILE A 216 -11.82 0.46 7.57
N LYS A 217 -13.02 0.77 7.05
CA LYS A 217 -14.22 0.00 7.38
C LYS A 217 -14.06 -1.47 7.00
N GLY A 218 -13.51 -1.79 5.84
CA GLY A 218 -13.22 -3.16 5.42
C GLY A 218 -12.27 -3.89 6.38
N ILE A 219 -11.24 -3.20 6.88
CA ILE A 219 -10.33 -3.76 7.90
C ILE A 219 -11.10 -4.09 9.18
N THR A 220 -11.92 -3.17 9.70
CA THR A 220 -12.66 -3.34 10.95
C THR A 220 -13.75 -4.41 10.84
N ASP A 221 -14.40 -4.52 9.70
CA ASP A 221 -15.45 -5.51 9.44
C ASP A 221 -14.89 -6.90 9.09
N GLY A 222 -13.56 -7.04 8.94
CA GLY A 222 -12.92 -8.30 8.60
C GLY A 222 -13.16 -8.74 7.16
N GLU A 223 -13.42 -7.79 6.26
CA GLU A 223 -13.58 -8.08 4.84
C GLU A 223 -12.27 -8.65 4.26
N LYS A 224 -12.39 -9.47 3.23
CA LYS A 224 -11.27 -10.21 2.64
C LYS A 224 -10.85 -9.66 1.28
N ASP A 225 -11.71 -8.87 0.66
CA ASP A 225 -11.55 -8.36 -0.68
C ASP A 225 -12.45 -7.13 -0.88
N LEU A 226 -11.92 -6.08 -1.53
CA LEU A 226 -12.70 -4.89 -1.92
C LEU A 226 -12.57 -4.66 -3.43
N PRO A 227 -13.42 -5.29 -4.25
CA PRO A 227 -13.46 -5.03 -5.69
C PRO A 227 -13.84 -3.58 -6.00
N SER A 228 -13.64 -3.17 -7.25
CA SER A 228 -13.96 -1.80 -7.68
C SER A 228 -15.41 -1.40 -7.44
N THR A 229 -16.33 -2.36 -7.42
CA THR A 229 -17.76 -2.16 -7.12
C THR A 229 -18.05 -1.87 -5.65
N SER A 230 -17.05 -1.92 -4.78
CA SER A 230 -17.18 -1.64 -3.34
C SER A 230 -17.01 -0.16 -2.98
N PHE A 231 -16.64 0.69 -3.96
CA PHE A 231 -16.33 2.10 -3.77
C PHE A 231 -17.33 3.04 -4.43
#